data_b4557eb347221fa5b7babea51dac2b22
#
_entry.id   b4557eb347221fa5b7babea51dac2b22
#
_cell.length_a   1.000
_cell.length_b   1.000
_cell.length_c   1.000
_cell.angle_alpha   90.00
_cell.angle_beta   90.00
_cell.angle_gamma   90.00
#
_symmetry.space_group_name_H-M   'P 1'
#
loop_
_entity.id
_entity.type
_entity.pdbx_description
1 polymer ?
#
loop_
_entity_poly.entity_id
_entity_poly.type
_entity_poly.pdbx_seq_one_letter_code
_entity_poly.pdbx_strand_id
1 'polypeptide(L)'
;IWNRSVKKQIQKVNRNSTGKTAWEESSSELISDEKDFVWSSTSVSGKAPAQVKYAVIKSAGDLAAKRVRPTAVSVQILFPESSDEQELKDIMRILTEICEETGLSITCVQAESAEYVLQTVIHITAVGVKENSKQQMKKWVSGTEIILCGYTGLEGTLRLVEEAEADLRTRFTPSFIEKTKRCKESLILPKQILKLPEEAKSRQCGDGGVLCGLWELAEAEKIGFEIDFSKLALKQETVEICEFFQLNPYLLTSAGSYLVLTEHGEETLEILKNAGVPAVRIGFVKEQNARTLVNGEETRYLDRPAPDELSRWWKERKESEE
;
A
#
# COMPACT_ATOMS: atom_id res chain seq x y z
N ILE A 1 -10.43 13.82 -1.20
CA ILE A 1 -10.29 15.00 -2.07
C ILE A 1 -8.91 15.64 -1.88
N TRP A 2 -7.87 14.88 -2.09
CA TRP A 2 -6.52 15.44 -2.07
C TRP A 2 -6.16 15.91 -3.47
N ASN A 3 -6.53 17.15 -3.78
CA ASN A 3 -6.19 17.73 -5.07
C ASN A 3 -4.70 18.14 -5.07
N ARG A 4 -4.17 18.38 -6.26
CA ARG A 4 -2.78 18.82 -6.50
C ARG A 4 -2.38 20.04 -5.64
N SER A 5 -3.33 20.89 -5.28
CA SER A 5 -3.09 22.10 -4.47
C SER A 5 -2.69 21.74 -3.04
N VAL A 6 -3.40 20.81 -2.39
CA VAL A 6 -3.12 20.36 -1.02
C VAL A 6 -1.78 19.62 -0.96
N LYS A 7 -1.54 18.67 -1.88
CA LYS A 7 -0.24 18.00 -1.98
C LYS A 7 0.91 19.00 -2.14
N LYS A 8 0.76 20.04 -2.96
CA LYS A 8 1.80 21.09 -3.11
C LYS A 8 2.05 21.92 -1.85
N GLN A 9 1.01 22.17 -1.03
CA GLN A 9 1.20 22.90 0.22
C GLN A 9 1.95 22.07 1.24
N ILE A 10 1.62 20.78 1.38
CA ILE A 10 2.35 19.84 2.23
C ILE A 10 3.81 19.74 1.76
N GLN A 11 4.04 19.64 0.43
CA GLN A 11 5.38 19.63 -0.14
C GLN A 11 6.24 20.82 0.25
N LYS A 12 5.65 22.02 0.36
CA LYS A 12 6.42 23.22 0.77
C LYS A 12 6.93 23.10 2.19
N VAL A 13 6.14 22.53 3.10
CA VAL A 13 6.53 22.30 4.50
C VAL A 13 7.62 21.23 4.58
N ASN A 14 7.42 20.11 3.88
CA ASN A 14 8.38 19.00 3.88
C ASN A 14 9.74 19.39 3.27
N ARG A 15 9.77 20.19 2.19
CA ARG A 15 11.02 20.70 1.58
C ARG A 15 11.87 21.51 2.53
N ASN A 16 11.26 22.23 3.45
CA ASN A 16 11.99 23.02 4.43
C ASN A 16 12.68 22.17 5.51
N SER A 17 12.24 20.92 5.68
CA SER A 17 12.78 20.02 6.70
C SER A 17 13.77 18.98 6.18
N THR A 18 13.59 18.47 4.95
CA THR A 18 14.37 17.31 4.45
C THR A 18 14.98 17.50 3.07
N GLY A 19 14.58 18.52 2.32
CA GLY A 19 15.04 18.74 0.91
C GLY A 19 14.45 17.75 -0.11
N LYS A 20 13.62 16.79 0.32
CA LYS A 20 13.01 15.75 -0.54
C LYS A 20 11.65 16.19 -1.09
N THR A 21 11.21 15.57 -2.18
CA THR A 21 9.90 15.86 -2.78
C THR A 21 8.82 14.93 -2.19
N ALA A 22 7.57 15.40 -2.14
CA ALA A 22 6.47 14.58 -1.58
C ALA A 22 6.14 13.32 -2.39
N TRP A 23 6.64 13.18 -3.59
CA TRP A 23 6.52 11.96 -4.38
C TRP A 23 7.49 10.87 -3.93
N GLU A 24 8.54 11.24 -3.22
CA GLU A 24 9.56 10.35 -2.70
C GLU A 24 9.20 9.78 -1.32
N GLU A 25 8.20 10.36 -0.63
CA GLU A 25 8.00 10.11 0.79
C GLU A 25 6.66 9.43 1.11
N SER A 26 6.73 8.14 1.34
CA SER A 26 5.76 7.40 2.14
C SER A 26 6.12 7.39 3.64
N SER A 27 7.28 7.93 4.02
CA SER A 27 7.78 7.99 5.41
C SER A 27 8.68 9.20 5.64
N SER A 28 8.82 9.60 6.89
CA SER A 28 9.72 10.68 7.35
C SER A 28 10.97 10.11 8.00
N GLU A 29 12.08 10.85 7.94
CA GLU A 29 13.38 10.46 8.46
C GLU A 29 13.93 11.54 9.37
N LEU A 30 14.38 11.16 10.55
CA LEU A 30 15.15 12.01 11.46
C LEU A 30 16.60 11.52 11.47
N ILE A 31 17.50 12.35 10.96
CA ILE A 31 18.92 12.07 10.96
C ILE A 31 19.51 12.54 12.28
N SER A 32 20.21 11.66 12.98
CA SER A 32 20.96 11.97 14.19
C SER A 32 22.40 11.52 14.02
N ASP A 33 23.30 12.01 14.89
CA ASP A 33 24.73 11.67 14.83
C ASP A 33 25.01 10.18 15.07
N GLU A 34 24.08 9.46 15.69
CA GLU A 34 24.25 8.04 16.05
C GLU A 34 23.41 7.07 15.20
N LYS A 35 22.16 7.40 14.89
CA LYS A 35 21.24 6.52 14.15
C LYS A 35 20.16 7.31 13.42
N ASP A 36 19.82 6.88 12.22
CA ASP A 36 18.72 7.45 11.46
C ASP A 36 17.41 6.72 11.84
N PHE A 37 16.48 7.48 12.39
CA PHE A 37 15.13 7.01 12.66
C PHE A 37 14.23 7.33 11.48
N VAL A 38 13.47 6.33 11.04
CA VAL A 38 12.53 6.47 9.93
C VAL A 38 11.16 6.04 10.44
N TRP A 39 10.14 6.81 10.12
CA TRP A 39 8.75 6.46 10.46
C TRP A 39 7.84 6.66 9.26
N SER A 40 6.79 5.87 9.23
CA SER A 40 5.68 6.00 8.29
C SER A 40 4.38 6.01 9.07
N SER A 41 3.50 6.94 8.72
CA SER A 41 2.19 7.07 9.35
C SER A 41 1.10 6.88 8.32
N THR A 42 0.07 6.14 8.69
CA THR A 42 -1.12 5.95 7.86
C THR A 42 -2.38 6.03 8.71
N SER A 43 -3.46 6.47 8.10
CA SER A 43 -4.79 6.42 8.70
C SER A 43 -5.68 5.57 7.82
N VAL A 44 -6.47 4.72 8.44
CA VAL A 44 -7.56 3.98 7.81
C VAL A 44 -8.85 4.27 8.56
N SER A 45 -9.96 4.19 7.86
CA SER A 45 -11.28 4.32 8.47
C SER A 45 -12.19 3.23 7.94
N GLY A 46 -13.15 2.82 8.76
CA GLY A 46 -14.12 1.80 8.43
C GLY A 46 -14.88 1.31 9.65
N LYS A 47 -15.87 0.46 9.43
CA LYS A 47 -16.66 -0.17 10.50
C LYS A 47 -16.05 -1.50 10.98
N ALA A 48 -15.26 -2.15 10.10
CA ALA A 48 -14.68 -3.45 10.41
C ALA A 48 -13.39 -3.33 11.26
N PRO A 49 -13.28 -4.03 12.41
CA PRO A 49 -12.07 -4.02 13.24
C PRO A 49 -10.79 -4.44 12.51
N ALA A 50 -10.91 -5.25 11.46
CA ALA A 50 -9.81 -5.72 10.65
C ALA A 50 -9.04 -4.62 9.90
N GLN A 51 -9.57 -3.39 9.81
CA GLN A 51 -8.89 -2.24 9.21
C GLN A 51 -7.52 -1.96 9.85
N VAL A 52 -7.35 -2.26 11.14
CA VAL A 52 -6.08 -2.10 11.85
C VAL A 52 -4.95 -2.92 11.21
N LYS A 53 -5.25 -4.12 10.72
CA LYS A 53 -4.27 -4.97 10.04
C LYS A 53 -3.68 -4.30 8.80
N TYR A 54 -4.53 -3.70 7.97
CA TYR A 54 -4.09 -3.05 6.72
C TYR A 54 -3.30 -1.78 7.00
N ALA A 55 -3.63 -1.05 8.06
CA ALA A 55 -2.85 0.10 8.50
C ALA A 55 -1.44 -0.29 8.96
N VAL A 56 -1.29 -1.41 9.70
CA VAL A 56 0.02 -1.95 10.09
C VAL A 56 0.82 -2.38 8.86
N ILE A 57 0.21 -3.16 7.95
CA ILE A 57 0.89 -3.63 6.72
C ILE A 57 1.36 -2.44 5.88
N LYS A 58 0.51 -1.41 5.72
CA LYS A 58 0.84 -0.23 4.93
C LYS A 58 1.98 0.56 5.54
N SER A 59 1.90 0.95 6.82
CA SER A 59 2.93 1.77 7.45
C SER A 59 4.27 1.04 7.60
N ALA A 60 4.25 -0.24 8.02
CA ALA A 60 5.45 -1.04 8.13
C ALA A 60 6.03 -1.44 6.75
N GLY A 61 5.16 -1.66 5.76
CA GLY A 61 5.56 -1.93 4.39
C GLY A 61 6.27 -0.77 3.72
N ASP A 62 5.85 0.46 3.99
CA ASP A 62 6.53 1.67 3.51
C ASP A 62 7.96 1.79 4.03
N LEU A 63 8.18 1.41 5.29
CA LEU A 63 9.54 1.33 5.85
C LEU A 63 10.36 0.25 5.17
N ALA A 64 9.80 -0.95 5.01
CA ALA A 64 10.48 -2.06 4.36
C ALA A 64 10.85 -1.75 2.91
N ALA A 65 9.97 -1.05 2.17
CA ALA A 65 10.24 -0.56 0.81
C ALA A 65 11.45 0.37 0.75
N LYS A 66 11.75 1.09 1.84
CA LYS A 66 12.95 1.94 2.00
C LYS A 66 14.13 1.20 2.65
N ARG A 67 14.05 -0.13 2.77
CA ARG A 67 15.07 -0.97 3.43
C ARG A 67 15.28 -0.65 4.89
N VAL A 68 14.27 -0.10 5.52
CA VAL A 68 14.23 0.12 6.96
C VAL A 68 13.49 -1.04 7.61
N ARG A 69 14.13 -1.71 8.55
CA ARG A 69 13.46 -2.75 9.33
C ARG A 69 12.50 -2.10 10.31
N PRO A 70 11.19 -2.28 10.14
CA PRO A 70 10.24 -1.77 11.12
C PRO A 70 10.40 -2.54 12.42
N THR A 71 10.33 -1.84 13.55
CA THR A 71 10.56 -2.40 14.89
C THR A 71 9.38 -2.22 15.81
N ALA A 72 8.65 -1.12 15.66
CA ALA A 72 7.57 -0.79 16.58
C ALA A 72 6.45 0.00 15.89
N VAL A 73 5.28 -0.03 16.50
CA VAL A 73 4.12 0.78 16.12
C VAL A 73 3.55 1.53 17.31
N SER A 74 3.08 2.76 17.05
CA SER A 74 2.20 3.53 17.92
C SER A 74 0.83 3.65 17.24
N VAL A 75 -0.24 3.49 18.01
CA VAL A 75 -1.62 3.40 17.48
C VAL A 75 -2.50 4.42 18.19
N GLN A 76 -3.26 5.16 17.41
CA GLN A 76 -4.34 6.02 17.92
C GLN A 76 -5.66 5.61 17.25
N ILE A 77 -6.69 5.44 18.07
CA ILE A 77 -8.02 5.01 17.63
C ILE A 77 -9.03 6.08 18.06
N LEU A 78 -9.79 6.58 17.09
CA LEU A 78 -10.91 7.46 17.34
C LEU A 78 -12.20 6.71 17.02
N PHE A 79 -13.06 6.56 18.01
CA PHE A 79 -14.33 5.88 17.90
C PHE A 79 -15.50 6.88 17.76
N PRO A 80 -16.54 6.57 16.96
CA PRO A 80 -17.82 7.23 17.12
C PRO A 80 -18.41 6.92 18.50
N GLU A 81 -19.28 7.79 19.02
CA GLU A 81 -19.95 7.58 20.32
C GLU A 81 -20.81 6.31 20.37
N SER A 82 -21.22 5.82 19.19
CA SER A 82 -22.01 4.59 19.07
C SER A 82 -21.19 3.30 19.19
N SER A 83 -19.86 3.39 19.24
CA SER A 83 -18.97 2.21 19.37
C SER A 83 -19.06 1.62 20.77
N ASP A 84 -18.87 0.31 20.84
CA ASP A 84 -18.86 -0.43 22.09
C ASP A 84 -17.47 -0.95 22.48
N GLU A 85 -17.35 -1.45 23.69
CA GLU A 85 -16.10 -2.03 24.21
C GLU A 85 -15.67 -3.28 23.43
N GLN A 86 -16.59 -3.99 22.79
CA GLN A 86 -16.28 -5.18 22.02
C GLN A 86 -15.50 -4.85 20.75
N GLU A 87 -15.83 -3.73 20.08
CA GLU A 87 -15.10 -3.25 18.92
C GLU A 87 -13.63 -2.98 19.27
N LEU A 88 -13.37 -2.29 20.41
CA LEU A 88 -12.00 -2.06 20.91
C LEU A 88 -11.27 -3.39 21.15
N LYS A 89 -11.92 -4.36 21.81
CA LYS A 89 -11.33 -5.69 22.07
C LYS A 89 -10.94 -6.42 20.78
N ASP A 90 -11.79 -6.36 19.78
CA ASP A 90 -11.53 -6.99 18.48
C ASP A 90 -10.39 -6.31 17.73
N ILE A 91 -10.33 -4.97 17.72
CA ILE A 91 -9.21 -4.22 17.17
C ILE A 91 -7.90 -4.60 17.89
N MET A 92 -7.91 -4.63 19.23
CA MET A 92 -6.70 -4.96 20.02
C MET A 92 -6.22 -6.38 19.77
N ARG A 93 -7.13 -7.34 19.64
CA ARG A 93 -6.81 -8.73 19.30
C ARG A 93 -6.13 -8.81 17.93
N ILE A 94 -6.73 -8.20 16.90
CA ILE A 94 -6.20 -8.21 15.53
C ILE A 94 -4.87 -7.45 15.45
N LEU A 95 -4.74 -6.33 16.16
CA LEU A 95 -3.49 -5.58 16.26
C LEU A 95 -2.37 -6.42 16.84
N THR A 96 -2.65 -7.16 17.92
CA THR A 96 -1.67 -8.05 18.54
C THR A 96 -1.24 -9.15 17.57
N GLU A 97 -2.19 -9.84 16.93
CA GLU A 97 -1.94 -10.89 15.95
C GLU A 97 -1.04 -10.40 14.80
N ILE A 98 -1.36 -9.25 14.18
CA ILE A 98 -0.55 -8.74 13.08
C ILE A 98 0.82 -8.23 13.51
N CYS A 99 0.95 -7.67 14.71
CA CYS A 99 2.23 -7.25 15.24
C CYS A 99 3.14 -8.46 15.56
N GLU A 100 2.60 -9.52 16.10
CA GLU A 100 3.33 -10.81 16.29
C GLU A 100 3.77 -11.39 14.95
N GLU A 101 2.88 -11.45 13.95
CA GLU A 101 3.18 -11.97 12.61
C GLU A 101 4.29 -11.18 11.91
N THR A 102 4.31 -9.87 12.09
CA THR A 102 5.29 -8.95 11.49
C THR A 102 6.53 -8.74 12.32
N GLY A 103 6.53 -9.16 13.59
CA GLY A 103 7.64 -8.97 14.54
C GLY A 103 7.76 -7.55 15.06
N LEU A 104 6.63 -6.82 15.16
CA LEU A 104 6.57 -5.45 15.63
C LEU A 104 6.18 -5.37 17.11
N SER A 105 6.81 -4.45 17.84
CA SER A 105 6.42 -4.12 19.22
C SER A 105 5.35 -3.03 19.22
N ILE A 106 4.30 -3.19 20.01
CA ILE A 106 3.31 -2.14 20.25
C ILE A 106 3.85 -1.26 21.38
N THR A 107 4.17 0.02 21.08
CA THR A 107 4.77 0.95 22.05
C THR A 107 3.76 1.80 22.75
N CYS A 108 2.66 2.14 22.10
CA CYS A 108 1.59 2.96 22.64
C CYS A 108 0.28 2.64 21.92
N VAL A 109 -0.81 2.60 22.69
CA VAL A 109 -2.17 2.62 22.15
C VAL A 109 -2.95 3.69 22.90
N GLN A 110 -3.58 4.59 22.14
CA GLN A 110 -4.53 5.57 22.64
C GLN A 110 -5.87 5.34 21.97
N ALA A 111 -6.94 5.37 22.74
CA ALA A 111 -8.30 5.16 22.24
C ALA A 111 -9.22 6.21 22.87
N GLU A 112 -9.97 6.90 22.04
CA GLU A 112 -10.87 7.98 22.44
C GLU A 112 -12.21 7.84 21.69
N SER A 113 -13.30 8.26 22.33
CA SER A 113 -14.59 8.46 21.66
C SER A 113 -14.77 9.95 21.35
N ALA A 114 -15.30 10.26 20.15
CA ALA A 114 -15.45 11.64 19.70
C ALA A 114 -16.75 11.82 18.89
N GLU A 115 -17.56 12.80 19.29
CA GLU A 115 -18.86 13.15 18.68
C GLU A 115 -18.77 13.45 17.17
N TYR A 116 -17.63 13.97 16.71
CA TYR A 116 -17.41 14.37 15.33
C TYR A 116 -16.92 13.22 14.42
N VAL A 117 -16.73 12.01 14.96
CA VAL A 117 -16.29 10.83 14.22
C VAL A 117 -17.50 9.98 13.88
N LEU A 118 -17.73 9.75 12.58
CA LEU A 118 -18.88 8.97 12.09
C LEU A 118 -18.59 7.47 11.96
N GLN A 119 -17.32 7.09 11.89
CA GLN A 119 -16.85 5.71 11.84
C GLN A 119 -15.47 5.63 12.47
N THR A 120 -15.09 4.46 12.94
CA THR A 120 -13.78 4.27 13.59
C THR A 120 -12.64 4.67 12.65
N VAL A 121 -11.73 5.51 13.18
CA VAL A 121 -10.51 5.94 12.52
C VAL A 121 -9.33 5.38 13.29
N ILE A 122 -8.47 4.65 12.60
CA ILE A 122 -7.26 4.06 13.16
C ILE A 122 -6.07 4.73 12.51
N HIS A 123 -5.24 5.38 13.32
CA HIS A 123 -3.97 5.97 12.90
C HIS A 123 -2.82 5.14 13.45
N ILE A 124 -1.91 4.71 12.56
CA ILE A 124 -0.73 3.93 12.93
C ILE A 124 0.52 4.66 12.47
N THR A 125 1.48 4.77 13.38
CA THR A 125 2.84 5.19 13.08
C THR A 125 3.79 4.01 13.33
N ALA A 126 4.35 3.45 12.26
CA ALA A 126 5.43 2.48 12.34
C ALA A 126 6.78 3.20 12.39
N VAL A 127 7.70 2.67 13.19
CA VAL A 127 9.05 3.21 13.39
C VAL A 127 10.07 2.12 13.11
N GLY A 128 11.17 2.51 12.47
CA GLY A 128 12.34 1.66 12.26
C GLY A 128 13.64 2.46 12.33
N VAL A 129 14.74 1.73 12.42
CA VAL A 129 16.09 2.30 12.39
C VAL A 129 16.74 1.91 11.08
N LYS A 130 17.29 2.88 10.38
CA LYS A 130 18.06 2.63 9.18
C LYS A 130 19.48 2.25 9.58
N GLU A 131 19.89 1.06 9.21
CA GLU A 131 21.29 0.72 9.28
C GLU A 131 22.05 1.54 8.24
N ASN A 132 23.18 2.13 8.64
CA ASN A 132 23.99 3.07 7.81
C ASN A 132 24.39 2.47 6.45
N SER A 133 23.45 2.34 5.55
CA SER A 133 23.73 2.10 4.14
C SER A 133 23.66 3.45 3.42
N LYS A 134 24.82 3.94 2.96
CA LYS A 134 24.85 5.04 2.00
C LYS A 134 24.15 4.55 0.73
N GLN A 135 22.84 4.68 0.69
CA GLN A 135 22.09 4.44 -0.53
C GLN A 135 22.57 5.47 -1.55
N GLN A 136 23.46 5.04 -2.46
CA GLN A 136 23.86 5.86 -3.58
C GLN A 136 22.62 6.12 -4.42
N MET A 137 22.40 7.38 -4.80
CA MET A 137 21.35 7.72 -5.76
C MET A 137 21.73 7.04 -7.10
N LYS A 138 21.08 5.90 -7.38
CA LYS A 138 21.27 5.16 -8.63
C LYS A 138 20.43 5.82 -9.71
N LYS A 139 21.04 6.07 -10.85
CA LYS A 139 20.31 6.49 -12.06
C LYS A 139 19.92 5.24 -12.82
N TRP A 140 18.63 5.01 -12.96
CA TRP A 140 18.10 3.87 -13.69
C TRP A 140 18.26 4.07 -15.19
N VAL A 141 18.68 3.01 -15.88
CA VAL A 141 18.96 3.04 -17.33
C VAL A 141 17.86 2.30 -18.11
N SER A 142 17.79 2.56 -19.40
CA SER A 142 16.91 1.82 -20.30
C SER A 142 17.22 0.33 -20.22
N GLY A 143 16.18 -0.51 -20.16
CA GLY A 143 16.29 -1.95 -19.95
C GLY A 143 16.23 -2.40 -18.50
N THR A 144 16.33 -1.49 -17.50
CA THR A 144 16.03 -1.84 -16.09
C THR A 144 14.65 -2.47 -16.01
N GLU A 145 14.56 -3.58 -15.32
CA GLU A 145 13.32 -4.36 -15.19
C GLU A 145 12.41 -3.80 -14.11
N ILE A 146 11.10 -3.87 -14.38
CA ILE A 146 10.05 -3.50 -13.42
C ILE A 146 9.29 -4.77 -13.06
N ILE A 147 9.32 -5.12 -11.77
CA ILE A 147 8.67 -6.32 -11.23
C ILE A 147 7.52 -5.87 -10.33
N LEU A 148 6.36 -6.51 -10.50
CA LEU A 148 5.24 -6.44 -9.57
C LEU A 148 5.33 -7.62 -8.61
N CYS A 149 5.35 -7.32 -7.31
CA CYS A 149 5.27 -8.29 -6.23
C CYS A 149 3.88 -8.23 -5.61
N GLY A 150 3.23 -9.38 -5.45
CA GLY A 150 1.87 -9.48 -4.93
C GLY A 150 0.79 -9.32 -5.99
N TYR A 151 -0.40 -8.93 -5.56
CA TYR A 151 -1.59 -8.85 -6.39
C TYR A 151 -2.22 -7.47 -6.31
N THR A 152 -2.54 -6.93 -7.48
CA THR A 152 -3.21 -5.63 -7.63
C THR A 152 -4.59 -5.63 -6.97
N GLY A 153 -4.92 -4.56 -6.23
CA GLY A 153 -6.24 -4.35 -5.61
C GLY A 153 -6.60 -5.31 -4.48
N LEU A 154 -5.68 -6.20 -4.06
CA LEU A 154 -6.01 -7.24 -3.08
C LEU A 154 -6.38 -6.68 -1.71
N GLU A 155 -5.62 -5.74 -1.18
CA GLU A 155 -5.92 -5.12 0.12
C GLU A 155 -7.28 -4.41 0.09
N GLY A 156 -7.56 -3.63 -0.95
CA GLY A 156 -8.85 -2.97 -1.11
C GLY A 156 -10.01 -3.96 -1.25
N THR A 157 -9.81 -5.08 -1.96
CA THR A 157 -10.79 -6.18 -2.05
C THR A 157 -11.12 -6.76 -0.68
N LEU A 158 -10.10 -7.03 0.13
CA LEU A 158 -10.28 -7.56 1.48
C LEU A 158 -11.04 -6.56 2.37
N ARG A 159 -10.72 -5.27 2.26
CA ARG A 159 -11.44 -4.21 2.98
C ARG A 159 -12.91 -4.14 2.57
N LEU A 160 -13.21 -4.20 1.27
CA LEU A 160 -14.58 -4.23 0.76
C LEU A 160 -15.36 -5.43 1.28
N VAL A 161 -14.75 -6.61 1.30
CA VAL A 161 -15.40 -7.83 1.80
C VAL A 161 -15.73 -7.72 3.29
N GLU A 162 -14.87 -7.11 4.09
CA GLU A 162 -15.10 -6.95 5.52
C GLU A 162 -16.13 -5.85 5.82
N GLU A 163 -16.16 -4.78 5.03
CA GLU A 163 -17.08 -3.64 5.22
C GLU A 163 -18.48 -3.89 4.66
N ALA A 164 -18.59 -4.64 3.59
CA ALA A 164 -19.83 -4.82 2.82
C ALA A 164 -20.24 -6.28 2.65
N GLU A 165 -19.92 -7.15 3.61
CA GLU A 165 -20.25 -8.58 3.52
C GLU A 165 -21.75 -8.82 3.32
N ALA A 166 -22.62 -8.02 3.96
CA ALA A 166 -24.06 -8.14 3.80
C ALA A 166 -24.51 -7.91 2.36
N ASP A 167 -23.94 -6.91 1.69
CA ASP A 167 -24.24 -6.60 0.28
C ASP A 167 -23.73 -7.72 -0.63
N LEU A 168 -22.53 -8.22 -0.37
CA LEU A 168 -21.91 -9.30 -1.15
C LEU A 168 -22.70 -10.63 -1.03
N ARG A 169 -23.32 -10.90 0.11
CA ARG A 169 -24.17 -12.09 0.31
C ARG A 169 -25.42 -12.10 -0.57
N THR A 170 -25.79 -10.99 -1.17
CA THR A 170 -26.88 -10.92 -2.15
C THR A 170 -26.54 -11.62 -3.47
N ARG A 171 -25.25 -11.71 -3.82
CA ARG A 171 -24.76 -12.29 -5.08
C ARG A 171 -23.83 -13.49 -4.88
N PHE A 172 -23.02 -13.47 -3.84
CA PHE A 172 -21.97 -14.48 -3.63
C PHE A 172 -22.32 -15.46 -2.53
N THR A 173 -21.89 -16.69 -2.69
CA THR A 173 -22.04 -17.72 -1.66
C THR A 173 -21.15 -17.43 -0.45
N PRO A 174 -21.52 -17.88 0.77
CA PRO A 174 -20.66 -17.77 1.94
C PRO A 174 -19.28 -18.40 1.72
N SER A 175 -19.19 -19.49 0.98
CA SER A 175 -17.92 -20.14 0.64
C SER A 175 -17.01 -19.25 -0.19
N PHE A 176 -17.53 -18.48 -1.16
CA PHE A 176 -16.76 -17.53 -1.94
C PHE A 176 -16.23 -16.39 -1.06
N ILE A 177 -17.08 -15.83 -0.19
CA ILE A 177 -16.71 -14.75 0.73
C ILE A 177 -15.58 -15.21 1.67
N GLU A 178 -15.71 -16.39 2.26
CA GLU A 178 -14.66 -16.94 3.13
C GLU A 178 -13.35 -17.26 2.36
N LYS A 179 -13.45 -17.74 1.12
CA LYS A 179 -12.30 -17.92 0.25
C LYS A 179 -11.60 -16.57 -0.02
N THR A 180 -12.37 -15.52 -0.27
CA THR A 180 -11.82 -14.17 -0.50
C THR A 180 -11.11 -13.66 0.76
N LYS A 181 -11.69 -13.81 1.95
CA LYS A 181 -11.04 -13.42 3.22
C LYS A 181 -9.70 -14.14 3.46
N ARG A 182 -9.58 -15.41 3.04
CA ARG A 182 -8.31 -16.15 3.12
C ARG A 182 -7.23 -15.60 2.20
N CYS A 183 -7.58 -14.85 1.15
CA CYS A 183 -6.59 -14.19 0.31
C CYS A 183 -5.68 -13.21 1.07
N LYS A 184 -6.01 -12.84 2.32
CA LYS A 184 -5.13 -12.10 3.23
C LYS A 184 -3.73 -12.73 3.37
N GLU A 185 -3.62 -14.04 3.26
CA GLU A 185 -2.35 -14.79 3.30
C GLU A 185 -1.42 -14.49 2.11
N SER A 186 -1.96 -13.86 1.06
CA SER A 186 -1.20 -13.43 -0.12
C SER A 186 -0.70 -11.99 -0.04
N LEU A 187 -1.00 -11.25 1.03
CA LEU A 187 -0.41 -9.94 1.28
C LEU A 187 1.05 -10.12 1.69
N ILE A 188 1.91 -9.32 1.10
CA ILE A 188 3.35 -9.39 1.38
C ILE A 188 3.65 -8.65 2.67
N LEU A 189 4.30 -9.34 3.59
CA LEU A 189 4.73 -8.76 4.86
C LEU A 189 6.09 -8.06 4.74
N PRO A 190 6.36 -7.04 5.57
CA PRO A 190 7.61 -6.26 5.54
C PRO A 190 8.89 -7.11 5.50
N LYS A 191 8.94 -8.20 6.29
CA LYS A 191 10.08 -9.11 6.36
C LYS A 191 10.45 -9.79 5.04
N GLN A 192 9.48 -9.93 4.13
CA GLN A 192 9.70 -10.56 2.83
C GLN A 192 10.36 -9.59 1.85
N ILE A 193 9.95 -8.31 1.85
CA ILE A 193 10.52 -7.26 1.00
C ILE A 193 11.94 -6.87 1.44
N LEU A 194 12.25 -6.96 2.71
CA LEU A 194 13.61 -6.72 3.21
C LEU A 194 14.65 -7.71 2.67
N LYS A 195 14.24 -8.83 2.04
CA LYS A 195 15.13 -9.79 1.39
C LYS A 195 15.58 -9.40 -0.02
N LEU A 196 15.00 -8.33 -0.59
CA LEU A 196 15.41 -7.84 -1.92
C LEU A 196 16.92 -7.55 -1.98
N PRO A 197 17.58 -7.72 -3.14
CA PRO A 197 18.99 -7.35 -3.34
C PRO A 197 19.24 -5.85 -3.05
N GLU A 198 20.43 -5.48 -2.57
CA GLU A 198 20.73 -4.09 -2.18
C GLU A 198 20.58 -3.08 -3.32
N GLU A 199 20.90 -3.47 -4.54
CA GLU A 199 20.79 -2.65 -5.73
C GLU A 199 19.35 -2.45 -6.21
N ALA A 200 18.41 -3.31 -5.81
CA ALA A 200 17.01 -3.18 -6.19
C ALA A 200 16.35 -2.07 -5.39
N LYS A 201 15.45 -1.32 -5.98
CA LYS A 201 14.61 -0.33 -5.31
C LYS A 201 13.17 -0.76 -5.33
N SER A 202 12.52 -0.68 -4.19
CA SER A 202 11.11 -1.03 -4.09
C SER A 202 10.25 0.16 -3.66
N ARG A 203 8.97 0.08 -4.04
CA ARG A 203 7.91 0.98 -3.61
C ARG A 203 6.66 0.19 -3.34
N GLN A 204 6.04 0.40 -2.19
CA GLN A 204 4.75 -0.20 -1.90
C GLN A 204 3.67 0.48 -2.76
N CYS A 205 2.76 -0.31 -3.33
CA CYS A 205 1.52 0.18 -3.88
C CYS A 205 0.58 0.52 -2.71
N GLY A 206 -0.06 1.65 -2.77
CA GLY A 206 -0.98 2.12 -1.72
C GLY A 206 -2.28 2.61 -2.34
N ASP A 207 -2.74 3.77 -1.86
CA ASP A 207 -3.94 4.41 -2.38
C ASP A 207 -3.80 4.71 -3.88
N GLY A 208 -4.85 4.44 -4.64
CA GLY A 208 -4.85 4.54 -6.09
C GLY A 208 -4.20 3.35 -6.81
N GLY A 209 -3.87 2.29 -6.06
CA GLY A 209 -3.46 0.99 -6.59
C GLY A 209 -2.15 0.99 -7.36
N VAL A 210 -2.00 -0.03 -8.23
CA VAL A 210 -0.77 -0.22 -9.02
C VAL A 210 -0.52 0.90 -10.02
N LEU A 211 -1.56 1.49 -10.60
CA LEU A 211 -1.39 2.58 -11.57
C LEU A 211 -0.87 3.84 -10.91
N CYS A 212 -1.35 4.16 -9.71
CA CYS A 212 -0.80 5.24 -8.90
C CYS A 212 0.65 4.93 -8.48
N GLY A 213 0.92 3.71 -8.02
CA GLY A 213 2.25 3.25 -7.66
C GLY A 213 3.27 3.38 -8.81
N LEU A 214 2.89 3.00 -10.04
CA LEU A 214 3.71 3.16 -11.25
C LEU A 214 3.97 4.64 -11.57
N TRP A 215 2.93 5.47 -11.49
CA TRP A 215 3.08 6.91 -11.70
C TRP A 215 4.05 7.53 -10.69
N GLU A 216 3.85 7.24 -9.40
CA GLU A 216 4.67 7.80 -8.33
C GLU A 216 6.11 7.29 -8.38
N LEU A 217 6.32 6.01 -8.74
CA LEU A 217 7.66 5.44 -8.97
C LEU A 217 8.38 6.19 -10.08
N ALA A 218 7.70 6.44 -11.21
CA ALA A 218 8.26 7.16 -12.34
C ALA A 218 8.57 8.64 -12.02
N GLU A 219 7.73 9.30 -11.21
CA GLU A 219 7.98 10.68 -10.75
C GLU A 219 9.20 10.75 -9.82
N ALA A 220 9.30 9.81 -8.87
CA ALA A 220 10.37 9.76 -7.89
C ALA A 220 11.75 9.47 -8.55
N GLU A 221 11.77 8.48 -9.45
CA GLU A 221 13.00 8.03 -10.10
C GLU A 221 13.31 8.77 -11.42
N LYS A 222 12.40 9.63 -11.89
CA LYS A 222 12.50 10.40 -13.15
C LYS A 222 12.71 9.50 -14.36
N ILE A 223 11.92 8.43 -14.45
CA ILE A 223 11.98 7.43 -15.52
C ILE A 223 10.71 7.42 -16.37
N GLY A 224 10.86 7.03 -17.62
CA GLY A 224 9.79 6.50 -18.45
C GLY A 224 9.81 4.98 -18.43
N PHE A 225 8.72 4.36 -18.85
CA PHE A 225 8.60 2.91 -18.87
C PHE A 225 7.60 2.41 -19.92
N GLU A 226 7.70 1.11 -20.19
CA GLU A 226 6.72 0.35 -20.91
C GLU A 226 6.30 -0.85 -20.07
N ILE A 227 5.01 -0.94 -19.77
CA ILE A 227 4.41 -1.98 -18.94
C ILE A 227 3.48 -2.83 -19.81
N ASP A 228 3.66 -4.14 -19.75
CA ASP A 228 2.72 -5.13 -20.26
C ASP A 228 1.53 -5.21 -19.29
N PHE A 229 0.41 -4.60 -19.70
CA PHE A 229 -0.78 -4.50 -18.86
C PHE A 229 -1.39 -5.87 -18.53
N SER A 230 -1.24 -6.85 -19.40
CA SER A 230 -1.73 -8.21 -19.20
C SER A 230 -1.03 -8.95 -18.07
N LYS A 231 0.17 -8.48 -17.65
CA LYS A 231 0.95 -9.04 -16.55
C LYS A 231 0.67 -8.43 -15.18
N LEU A 232 -0.23 -7.43 -15.11
CA LEU A 232 -0.65 -6.90 -13.83
C LEU A 232 -1.52 -7.93 -13.11
N ALA A 233 -0.90 -8.68 -12.20
CA ALA A 233 -1.51 -9.82 -11.54
C ALA A 233 -2.73 -9.42 -10.69
N LEU A 234 -3.86 -10.06 -10.96
CA LEU A 234 -5.12 -9.96 -10.23
C LEU A 234 -5.54 -11.33 -9.70
N LYS A 235 -6.17 -11.35 -8.53
CA LYS A 235 -6.89 -12.54 -8.10
C LYS A 235 -8.30 -12.53 -8.69
N GLN A 236 -8.85 -13.72 -8.96
CA GLN A 236 -10.23 -13.86 -9.43
C GLN A 236 -11.21 -13.19 -8.46
N GLU A 237 -10.98 -13.34 -7.17
CA GLU A 237 -11.78 -12.74 -6.12
C GLU A 237 -11.80 -11.21 -6.23
N THR A 238 -10.65 -10.59 -6.55
CA THR A 238 -10.56 -9.14 -6.77
C THR A 238 -11.39 -8.71 -7.98
N VAL A 239 -11.33 -9.47 -9.07
CA VAL A 239 -12.10 -9.17 -10.30
C VAL A 239 -13.61 -9.20 -9.98
N GLU A 240 -14.08 -10.29 -9.37
CA GLU A 240 -15.50 -10.50 -9.04
C GLU A 240 -16.06 -9.43 -8.09
N ILE A 241 -15.30 -9.07 -7.04
CA ILE A 241 -15.71 -8.05 -6.07
C ILE A 241 -15.71 -6.65 -6.71
N CYS A 242 -14.68 -6.33 -7.50
CA CYS A 242 -14.62 -5.06 -8.21
C CYS A 242 -15.73 -4.93 -9.25
N GLU A 243 -16.05 -6.01 -9.97
CA GLU A 243 -17.19 -6.02 -10.91
C GLU A 243 -18.51 -5.77 -10.20
N PHE A 244 -18.73 -6.42 -9.05
CA PHE A 244 -19.95 -6.24 -8.26
C PHE A 244 -20.16 -4.77 -7.84
N PHE A 245 -19.11 -4.09 -7.39
CA PHE A 245 -19.15 -2.70 -6.96
C PHE A 245 -18.81 -1.69 -8.09
N GLN A 246 -18.61 -2.14 -9.32
CA GLN A 246 -18.23 -1.30 -10.47
C GLN A 246 -16.96 -0.47 -10.23
N LEU A 247 -15.94 -1.09 -9.65
CA LEU A 247 -14.65 -0.49 -9.32
C LEU A 247 -13.56 -0.95 -10.30
N ASN A 248 -12.58 -0.09 -10.52
CA ASN A 248 -11.38 -0.44 -11.28
C ASN A 248 -10.32 -1.09 -10.35
N PRO A 249 -10.03 -2.39 -10.48
CA PRO A 249 -9.09 -3.07 -9.59
C PRO A 249 -7.66 -2.51 -9.65
N TYR A 250 -7.27 -1.88 -10.75
CA TYR A 250 -5.94 -1.29 -10.93
C TYR A 250 -5.76 0.06 -10.22
N LEU A 251 -6.86 0.71 -9.84
CA LEU A 251 -6.91 1.94 -9.07
C LEU A 251 -7.34 1.72 -7.62
N LEU A 252 -7.64 0.47 -7.25
CA LEU A 252 -8.03 0.08 -5.90
C LEU A 252 -6.80 -0.08 -5.02
N THR A 253 -6.84 0.47 -3.80
CA THR A 253 -5.73 0.42 -2.83
C THR A 253 -5.10 -0.98 -2.72
N SER A 254 -3.78 -1.04 -2.65
CA SER A 254 -2.99 -2.27 -2.83
C SER A 254 -1.84 -2.39 -1.83
N ALA A 255 -2.04 -1.99 -0.56
CA ALA A 255 -1.01 -2.20 0.47
C ALA A 255 -0.65 -3.70 0.59
N GLY A 256 0.63 -4.01 0.82
CA GLY A 256 1.13 -5.38 0.74
C GLY A 256 1.39 -5.87 -0.68
N SER A 257 1.39 -4.98 -1.69
CA SER A 257 1.93 -5.22 -3.03
C SER A 257 3.01 -4.19 -3.33
N TYR A 258 4.00 -4.55 -4.14
CA TYR A 258 5.18 -3.69 -4.36
C TYR A 258 5.59 -3.68 -5.81
N LEU A 259 6.12 -2.53 -6.25
CA LEU A 259 6.88 -2.38 -7.48
C LEU A 259 8.36 -2.39 -7.15
N VAL A 260 9.14 -3.11 -7.95
CA VAL A 260 10.59 -3.25 -7.78
C VAL A 260 11.30 -2.90 -9.07
N LEU A 261 12.30 -2.01 -8.98
CA LEU A 261 13.26 -1.72 -10.03
C LEU A 261 14.54 -2.50 -9.80
N THR A 262 15.02 -3.22 -10.79
CA THR A 262 16.27 -4.01 -10.72
C THR A 262 16.90 -4.16 -12.10
N GLU A 263 18.23 -4.27 -12.14
CA GLU A 263 19.00 -4.65 -13.34
C GLU A 263 19.22 -6.16 -13.41
N HIS A 264 18.89 -6.90 -12.33
CA HIS A 264 19.09 -8.34 -12.17
C HIS A 264 17.74 -9.03 -11.92
N GLY A 265 16.83 -8.95 -12.90
CA GLY A 265 15.44 -9.40 -12.75
C GLY A 265 15.30 -10.89 -12.41
N GLU A 266 16.02 -11.77 -13.09
CA GLU A 266 15.93 -13.23 -12.84
C GLU A 266 16.40 -13.58 -11.41
N GLU A 267 17.52 -13.01 -10.96
CA GLU A 267 18.02 -13.19 -9.59
C GLU A 267 17.03 -12.65 -8.56
N THR A 268 16.48 -11.46 -8.82
CA THR A 268 15.47 -10.84 -7.94
C THR A 268 14.20 -11.68 -7.86
N LEU A 269 13.74 -12.24 -8.98
CA LEU A 269 12.58 -13.14 -9.01
C LEU A 269 12.83 -14.43 -8.24
N GLU A 270 14.03 -15.00 -8.33
CA GLU A 270 14.41 -16.19 -7.56
C GLU A 270 14.44 -15.92 -6.05
N ILE A 271 15.01 -14.79 -5.64
CA ILE A 271 15.03 -14.36 -4.22
C ILE A 271 13.60 -14.19 -3.69
N LEU A 272 12.72 -13.52 -4.46
CA LEU A 272 11.33 -13.32 -4.10
C LEU A 272 10.56 -14.65 -4.01
N LYS A 273 10.77 -15.55 -4.97
CA LYS A 273 10.19 -16.89 -4.95
C LYS A 273 10.61 -17.67 -3.71
N ASN A 274 11.89 -17.63 -3.34
CA ASN A 274 12.41 -18.28 -2.13
C ASN A 274 11.90 -17.63 -0.84
N ALA A 275 11.48 -16.36 -0.92
CA ALA A 275 10.81 -15.66 0.17
C ALA A 275 9.29 -15.95 0.23
N GLY A 276 8.75 -16.75 -0.69
CA GLY A 276 7.32 -17.03 -0.81
C GLY A 276 6.50 -15.83 -1.34
N VAL A 277 7.15 -14.93 -2.09
CA VAL A 277 6.52 -13.75 -2.66
C VAL A 277 6.14 -14.04 -4.12
N PRO A 278 4.85 -14.01 -4.49
CA PRO A 278 4.46 -14.04 -5.89
C PRO A 278 4.95 -12.76 -6.57
N ALA A 279 5.71 -12.91 -7.65
CA ALA A 279 6.29 -11.80 -8.37
C ALA A 279 6.33 -12.06 -9.88
N VAL A 280 6.16 -11.01 -10.67
CA VAL A 280 6.18 -11.09 -12.13
C VAL A 280 6.85 -9.84 -12.70
N ARG A 281 7.70 -10.03 -13.72
CA ARG A 281 8.23 -8.92 -14.50
C ARG A 281 7.13 -8.37 -15.40
N ILE A 282 6.77 -7.11 -15.15
CA ILE A 282 5.67 -6.43 -15.84
C ILE A 282 6.13 -5.49 -16.95
N GLY A 283 7.41 -5.11 -16.98
CA GLY A 283 7.92 -4.20 -18.01
C GLY A 283 9.34 -3.74 -17.78
N PHE A 284 9.70 -2.65 -18.46
CA PHE A 284 11.04 -2.11 -18.49
C PHE A 284 11.06 -0.59 -18.48
N VAL A 285 12.11 -0.03 -17.89
CA VAL A 285 12.47 1.38 -18.01
C VAL A 285 12.85 1.68 -19.46
N LYS A 286 12.41 2.82 -19.98
CA LYS A 286 12.73 3.32 -21.33
C LYS A 286 13.61 4.55 -21.26
N GLU A 287 14.34 4.80 -22.33
CA GLU A 287 15.19 5.99 -22.46
C GLU A 287 14.36 7.29 -22.51
N GLN A 288 13.20 7.23 -23.14
CA GLN A 288 12.24 8.34 -23.21
C GLN A 288 11.41 8.41 -21.92
N ASN A 289 11.05 9.61 -21.48
CA ASN A 289 10.20 9.81 -20.30
C ASN A 289 8.70 9.41 -20.49
N ALA A 290 8.39 8.73 -21.58
CA ALA A 290 7.05 8.23 -21.85
C ALA A 290 6.69 7.08 -20.88
N ARG A 291 5.49 7.09 -20.38
CA ARG A 291 4.93 6.07 -19.49
C ARG A 291 3.82 5.35 -20.24
N THR A 292 4.12 4.20 -20.76
CA THR A 292 3.22 3.47 -21.64
C THR A 292 2.75 2.16 -21.04
N LEU A 293 1.48 1.86 -21.30
CA LEU A 293 0.83 0.60 -20.97
C LEU A 293 0.49 -0.09 -22.31
N VAL A 294 0.97 -1.31 -22.47
CA VAL A 294 0.75 -2.13 -23.69
C VAL A 294 -0.20 -3.27 -23.35
N ASN A 295 -1.25 -3.43 -24.13
CA ASN A 295 -2.19 -4.53 -24.03
C ASN A 295 -2.44 -5.13 -25.42
N GLY A 296 -1.72 -6.21 -25.75
CA GLY A 296 -1.70 -6.74 -27.10
C GLY A 296 -1.14 -5.73 -28.11
N GLU A 297 -1.95 -5.34 -29.09
CA GLU A 297 -1.56 -4.35 -30.12
C GLU A 297 -1.82 -2.89 -29.66
N GLU A 298 -2.57 -2.70 -28.58
CA GLU A 298 -2.90 -1.39 -28.09
C GLU A 298 -1.81 -0.83 -27.17
N THR A 299 -1.41 0.42 -27.40
CA THR A 299 -0.52 1.17 -26.52
C THR A 299 -1.20 2.46 -26.11
N ARG A 300 -1.25 2.71 -24.79
CA ARG A 300 -1.78 3.95 -24.24
C ARG A 300 -0.79 4.55 -23.24
N TYR A 301 -0.86 5.85 -23.06
CA TYR A 301 -0.10 6.50 -22.00
C TYR A 301 -0.78 6.28 -20.65
N LEU A 302 0.05 6.12 -19.61
CA LEU A 302 -0.46 6.16 -18.25
C LEU A 302 -0.86 7.59 -17.91
N ASP A 303 -2.16 7.79 -17.66
CA ASP A 303 -2.70 9.05 -17.21
C ASP A 303 -2.31 9.33 -15.75
N ARG A 304 -2.50 10.60 -15.35
CA ARG A 304 -2.36 10.95 -13.94
C ARG A 304 -3.33 10.13 -13.11
N PRO A 305 -2.88 9.63 -11.93
CA PRO A 305 -3.73 8.79 -11.11
C PRO A 305 -5.06 9.47 -10.78
N ALA A 306 -6.14 8.74 -10.99
CA ALA A 306 -7.46 9.06 -10.48
C ALA A 306 -7.49 8.89 -8.94
N PRO A 307 -8.53 9.39 -8.26
CA PRO A 307 -8.78 9.05 -6.87
C PRO A 307 -8.84 7.54 -6.66
N ASP A 308 -8.47 7.10 -5.46
CA ASP A 308 -8.57 5.69 -5.07
C ASP A 308 -10.02 5.18 -5.15
N GLU A 309 -10.21 3.99 -5.71
CA GLU A 309 -11.51 3.40 -5.92
C GLU A 309 -12.25 3.04 -4.62
N LEU A 310 -11.53 2.68 -3.56
CA LEU A 310 -12.14 2.48 -2.25
C LEU A 310 -12.69 3.79 -1.69
N SER A 311 -11.98 4.90 -1.91
CA SER A 311 -12.46 6.24 -1.51
C SER A 311 -13.68 6.67 -2.31
N ARG A 312 -13.76 6.30 -3.61
CA ARG A 312 -14.94 6.52 -4.44
C ARG A 312 -16.13 5.71 -3.93
N TRP A 313 -15.93 4.43 -3.65
CA TRP A 313 -16.95 3.54 -3.11
C TRP A 313 -17.54 4.07 -1.78
N TRP A 314 -16.68 4.51 -0.86
CA TRP A 314 -17.14 5.11 0.40
C TRP A 314 -17.99 6.37 0.19
N LYS A 315 -17.59 7.22 -0.76
CA LYS A 315 -18.33 8.44 -1.06
C LYS A 315 -19.71 8.14 -1.63
N GLU A 316 -19.80 7.26 -2.62
CA GLU A 316 -21.05 6.85 -3.25
C GLU A 316 -22.01 6.18 -2.26
N ARG A 317 -21.48 5.34 -1.37
CA ARG A 317 -22.28 4.68 -0.33
C ARG A 317 -22.86 5.70 0.66
N LYS A 318 -22.08 6.67 1.09
CA LYS A 318 -22.55 7.73 1.98
C LYS A 318 -23.66 8.56 1.35
N GLU A 319 -23.52 8.94 0.06
CA GLU A 319 -24.54 9.67 -0.69
C GLU A 319 -25.83 8.87 -0.89
N SER A 320 -25.77 7.53 -0.80
CA SER A 320 -26.97 6.66 -0.89
C SER A 320 -27.66 6.40 0.45
N GLU A 321 -26.99 6.65 1.57
CA GLU A 321 -27.53 6.51 2.94
C GLU A 321 -28.13 7.84 3.46
N GLU A 322 -27.87 8.98 2.81
CA GLU A 322 -28.48 10.31 3.06
C GLU A 322 -29.78 10.48 2.22
#